data_6b310f79b2088062a9b46f03b30f958d
#
_entry.id   6b310f79b2088062a9b46f03b30f958d
#
_cell.length_a   1.000
_cell.length_b   1.000
_cell.length_c   1.000
_cell.angle_alpha   90.00
_cell.angle_beta   90.00
_cell.angle_gamma   90.00
#
_symmetry.space_group_name_H-M   'P 1'
#
loop_
_entity.id
_entity.type
_entity.pdbx_description
1 polymer ?
#
loop_
_entity_poly.entity_id
_entity_poly.type
_entity_poly.pdbx_seq_one_letter_code
_entity_poly.pdbx_strand_id
1 'polypeptide(L)'
;MIDNAQKLLTYHGVNSWDKMYAYVVSGTAITESRFPTTFENGDKILSGWNTSKDGTGTPVDANTVVTEDMTLYAQWSEPAVDLDVAVSYSNVDEAGETIWTNQDVTVTLTANEPVQDIEGWTRVSDTVLTKAYSQNGTYSVTVVSNDNQQKEVTYTVAGIDKQAPNVSVKGEGNGDRFRKITGIAVHDTEGVKELKVNDTVTEINSKYKYLTDIEKIGVKEGENTAVVVDQAG
;
A
#
# COMPACT_ATOMS: atom_id res chain seq x y z
N MET A 1 -59.53 -26.99 15.84
CA MET A 1 -58.64 -28.09 15.47
C MET A 1 -57.37 -27.48 14.90
N ILE A 2 -56.25 -27.51 15.61
CA ILE A 2 -54.99 -27.05 15.05
C ILE A 2 -54.56 -28.11 14.05
N ASP A 3 -54.51 -27.77 12.79
CA ASP A 3 -53.98 -28.68 11.75
C ASP A 3 -52.48 -28.87 12.05
N ASN A 4 -52.14 -30.00 12.63
CA ASN A 4 -50.78 -30.38 12.99
C ASN A 4 -50.07 -31.00 11.77
N ALA A 5 -50.51 -30.70 10.56
CA ALA A 5 -49.88 -31.15 9.31
C ALA A 5 -48.43 -30.64 9.23
N GLN A 6 -47.51 -31.56 9.07
CA GLN A 6 -46.11 -31.20 8.83
C GLN A 6 -45.91 -30.84 7.38
N LYS A 7 -45.06 -29.86 7.13
CA LYS A 7 -44.57 -29.44 5.82
C LYS A 7 -43.16 -29.90 5.62
N LEU A 8 -42.85 -30.37 4.43
CA LEU A 8 -41.54 -30.84 4.03
C LEU A 8 -40.67 -29.68 3.54
N LEU A 9 -39.50 -29.51 4.11
CA LEU A 9 -38.44 -28.68 3.59
C LEU A 9 -37.41 -29.56 2.89
N THR A 10 -37.14 -29.28 1.63
CA THR A 10 -36.10 -29.93 0.84
C THR A 10 -34.96 -28.94 0.61
N TYR A 11 -33.82 -29.18 1.21
CA TYR A 11 -32.64 -28.38 1.09
C TYR A 11 -31.72 -28.93 -0.01
N HIS A 12 -31.28 -28.10 -0.93
CA HIS A 12 -30.33 -28.41 -1.98
C HIS A 12 -29.02 -27.68 -1.74
N GLY A 13 -27.92 -28.44 -1.75
CA GLY A 13 -26.57 -27.93 -1.81
C GLY A 13 -26.15 -27.53 -3.24
N VAL A 14 -24.90 -27.75 -3.57
CA VAL A 14 -24.33 -27.38 -4.87
C VAL A 14 -24.83 -28.30 -6.00
N ASN A 15 -24.83 -29.60 -5.74
CA ASN A 15 -25.17 -30.63 -6.70
C ASN A 15 -26.64 -31.09 -6.56
N SER A 16 -27.19 -31.67 -7.61
CA SER A 16 -28.57 -32.13 -7.62
C SER A 16 -28.86 -33.30 -6.68
N TRP A 17 -27.83 -34.04 -6.27
CA TRP A 17 -27.90 -35.13 -5.27
C TRP A 17 -27.63 -34.68 -3.85
N ASP A 18 -27.07 -33.46 -3.62
CA ASP A 18 -26.87 -32.88 -2.31
C ASP A 18 -28.19 -32.39 -1.75
N LYS A 19 -28.91 -33.28 -1.03
CA LYS A 19 -30.21 -32.96 -0.48
C LYS A 19 -30.29 -33.36 0.99
N MET A 20 -30.91 -32.49 1.75
CA MET A 20 -31.35 -32.77 3.13
C MET A 20 -32.83 -32.44 3.28
N TYR A 21 -33.46 -33.04 4.26
CA TYR A 21 -34.88 -32.91 4.46
C TYR A 21 -35.15 -32.58 5.93
N ALA A 22 -36.09 -31.67 6.16
CA ALA A 22 -36.64 -31.40 7.50
C ALA A 22 -38.15 -31.24 7.44
N TYR A 23 -38.82 -31.46 8.58
CA TYR A 23 -40.25 -31.27 8.71
C TYR A 23 -40.53 -30.15 9.72
N VAL A 24 -41.46 -29.28 9.36
CA VAL A 24 -41.92 -28.14 10.18
C VAL A 24 -43.41 -28.20 10.32
N VAL A 25 -43.96 -27.87 11.46
CA VAL A 25 -45.43 -27.79 11.68
C VAL A 25 -45.98 -26.64 10.86
N SER A 26 -47.04 -26.89 10.10
CA SER A 26 -47.67 -25.84 9.25
C SER A 26 -48.08 -24.63 10.07
N GLY A 27 -47.76 -23.45 9.59
CA GLY A 27 -48.03 -22.18 10.24
C GLY A 27 -47.03 -21.78 11.34
N THR A 28 -45.92 -22.53 11.48
CA THR A 28 -44.84 -22.15 12.40
C THR A 28 -43.57 -21.71 11.64
N ALA A 29 -42.71 -20.94 12.32
CA ALA A 29 -41.41 -20.54 11.78
C ALA A 29 -40.41 -21.70 11.71
N ILE A 30 -39.48 -21.65 10.74
CA ILE A 30 -38.33 -22.53 10.72
C ILE A 30 -37.41 -22.10 11.88
N THR A 31 -36.94 -23.05 12.69
CA THR A 31 -35.94 -22.75 13.72
C THR A 31 -34.52 -22.92 13.17
N GLU A 32 -33.52 -22.23 13.74
CA GLU A 32 -32.10 -22.35 13.37
C GLU A 32 -31.63 -23.81 13.24
N SER A 33 -32.06 -24.64 14.18
CA SER A 33 -31.68 -26.06 14.22
C SER A 33 -32.23 -26.91 13.05
N ARG A 34 -33.08 -26.35 12.21
CA ARG A 34 -33.63 -27.01 11.02
C ARG A 34 -32.83 -26.75 9.75
N PHE A 35 -31.94 -25.74 9.79
CA PHE A 35 -31.08 -25.45 8.65
C PHE A 35 -29.84 -26.34 8.63
N PRO A 36 -29.55 -27.01 7.52
CA PRO A 36 -28.32 -27.77 7.37
C PRO A 36 -27.08 -26.89 7.41
N THR A 37 -26.04 -27.32 8.10
CA THR A 37 -24.74 -26.64 8.19
C THR A 37 -23.62 -27.43 7.54
N THR A 38 -23.92 -28.58 6.93
CA THR A 38 -22.92 -29.53 6.43
C THR A 38 -22.75 -29.53 4.92
N PHE A 39 -23.47 -28.67 4.19
CA PHE A 39 -23.22 -28.50 2.76
C PHE A 39 -21.90 -27.78 2.55
N GLU A 40 -21.16 -28.21 1.53
CA GLU A 40 -19.86 -27.66 1.15
C GLU A 40 -19.86 -27.20 -0.31
N ASN A 41 -19.11 -26.16 -0.62
CA ASN A 41 -18.93 -25.62 -1.95
C ASN A 41 -17.49 -25.08 -2.13
N GLY A 42 -16.49 -25.99 -2.15
CA GLY A 42 -15.09 -25.59 -2.15
C GLY A 42 -14.77 -24.72 -0.95
N ASP A 43 -14.15 -23.58 -1.16
CA ASP A 43 -13.77 -22.65 -0.11
C ASP A 43 -14.90 -21.66 0.24
N LYS A 44 -16.06 -21.71 -0.42
CA LYS A 44 -17.18 -20.78 -0.20
C LYS A 44 -17.89 -21.04 1.10
N ILE A 45 -18.37 -19.96 1.71
CA ILE A 45 -19.14 -20.00 2.95
C ILE A 45 -20.64 -20.04 2.66
N LEU A 46 -21.37 -20.93 3.32
CA LEU A 46 -22.83 -20.95 3.26
C LEU A 46 -23.37 -19.65 3.88
N SER A 47 -23.93 -18.78 3.04
CA SER A 47 -24.40 -17.43 3.45
C SER A 47 -25.90 -17.36 3.73
N GLY A 48 -26.66 -18.39 3.35
CA GLY A 48 -28.11 -18.41 3.56
C GLY A 48 -28.83 -19.38 2.68
N TRP A 49 -30.18 -19.25 2.65
CA TRP A 49 -31.08 -20.08 1.90
C TRP A 49 -32.05 -19.25 1.07
N ASN A 50 -32.39 -19.72 -0.12
CA ASN A 50 -33.31 -19.03 -1.04
C ASN A 50 -34.25 -20.03 -1.72
N THR A 51 -35.45 -19.61 -2.10
CA THR A 51 -36.40 -20.45 -2.87
C THR A 51 -35.97 -20.64 -4.33
N SER A 52 -34.98 -19.92 -4.81
CA SER A 52 -34.38 -20.05 -6.16
C SER A 52 -32.87 -20.31 -6.06
N LYS A 53 -32.35 -21.18 -6.94
CA LYS A 53 -30.91 -21.52 -6.96
C LYS A 53 -30.00 -20.34 -7.30
N ASP A 54 -30.47 -19.40 -8.11
CA ASP A 54 -29.75 -18.21 -8.56
C ASP A 54 -29.85 -17.02 -7.57
N GLY A 55 -30.52 -17.22 -6.43
CA GLY A 55 -30.70 -16.18 -5.42
C GLY A 55 -31.78 -15.14 -5.73
N THR A 56 -32.47 -15.23 -6.88
CA THR A 56 -33.52 -14.28 -7.31
C THR A 56 -34.87 -14.50 -6.62
N GLY A 57 -35.05 -15.64 -5.94
CA GLY A 57 -36.26 -15.96 -5.20
C GLY A 57 -36.36 -15.23 -3.87
N THR A 58 -37.16 -15.82 -2.95
CA THR A 58 -37.33 -15.29 -1.60
C THR A 58 -36.27 -15.83 -0.67
N PRO A 59 -35.49 -14.94 0.04
CA PRO A 59 -34.61 -15.37 1.10
C PRO A 59 -35.38 -16.05 2.23
N VAL A 60 -34.82 -17.10 2.82
CA VAL A 60 -35.47 -17.90 3.87
C VAL A 60 -34.52 -17.97 5.08
N ASP A 61 -35.09 -17.64 6.24
CA ASP A 61 -34.40 -17.61 7.53
C ASP A 61 -35.21 -18.32 8.64
N ALA A 62 -34.69 -18.29 9.86
CA ALA A 62 -35.31 -18.92 11.02
C ALA A 62 -36.69 -18.32 11.44
N ASN A 63 -37.02 -17.14 10.89
CA ASN A 63 -38.29 -16.48 11.16
C ASN A 63 -39.34 -16.76 10.08
N THR A 64 -38.93 -17.43 9.01
CA THR A 64 -39.83 -17.73 7.88
C THR A 64 -40.91 -18.74 8.30
N VAL A 65 -42.15 -18.32 8.18
CA VAL A 65 -43.33 -19.16 8.50
C VAL A 65 -43.66 -20.08 7.34
N VAL A 66 -43.72 -21.37 7.58
CA VAL A 66 -43.95 -22.40 6.56
C VAL A 66 -45.44 -22.80 6.53
N THR A 67 -46.12 -22.56 5.39
CA THR A 67 -47.52 -22.95 5.19
C THR A 67 -47.70 -24.04 4.13
N GLU A 68 -46.65 -24.32 3.35
CA GLU A 68 -46.61 -25.35 2.30
C GLU A 68 -45.23 -26.02 2.23
N ASP A 69 -45.13 -27.10 1.49
CA ASP A 69 -43.83 -27.73 1.22
C ASP A 69 -42.91 -26.74 0.44
N MET A 70 -41.63 -26.67 0.85
CA MET A 70 -40.68 -25.72 0.24
C MET A 70 -39.44 -26.44 -0.22
N THR A 71 -38.92 -25.98 -1.36
CA THR A 71 -37.59 -26.33 -1.86
C THR A 71 -36.66 -25.14 -1.65
N LEU A 72 -35.55 -25.33 -0.98
CA LEU A 72 -34.60 -24.29 -0.60
C LEU A 72 -33.22 -24.60 -1.16
N TYR A 73 -32.56 -23.61 -1.68
CA TYR A 73 -31.24 -23.70 -2.29
C TYR A 73 -30.23 -22.93 -1.46
N ALA A 74 -29.10 -23.58 -1.15
CA ALA A 74 -27.98 -22.95 -0.48
C ALA A 74 -27.45 -21.77 -1.28
N GLN A 75 -27.22 -20.67 -0.62
CA GLN A 75 -26.55 -19.49 -1.16
C GLN A 75 -25.14 -19.43 -0.59
N TRP A 76 -24.20 -18.97 -1.41
CA TRP A 76 -22.77 -19.03 -1.11
C TRP A 76 -22.12 -17.66 -1.28
N SER A 77 -21.24 -17.34 -0.38
CA SER A 77 -20.34 -16.17 -0.48
C SER A 77 -18.88 -16.60 -0.52
N GLU A 78 -18.04 -15.79 -1.12
CA GLU A 78 -16.60 -15.97 -0.95
C GLU A 78 -16.24 -15.72 0.52
N PRO A 79 -15.20 -16.40 1.08
CA PRO A 79 -14.65 -16.06 2.39
C PRO A 79 -14.28 -14.58 2.43
N ALA A 80 -14.53 -13.93 3.54
CA ALA A 80 -13.98 -12.59 3.74
C ALA A 80 -12.45 -12.69 3.75
N VAL A 81 -11.81 -11.89 2.90
CA VAL A 81 -10.36 -11.72 2.90
C VAL A 81 -10.06 -10.48 3.72
N ASP A 82 -9.14 -10.58 4.69
CA ASP A 82 -8.73 -9.40 5.46
C ASP A 82 -8.05 -8.39 4.53
N LEU A 83 -8.43 -7.12 4.65
CA LEU A 83 -7.78 -6.04 3.90
C LEU A 83 -6.28 -5.98 4.24
N ASP A 84 -5.44 -6.18 3.25
CA ASP A 84 -4.01 -5.99 3.34
C ASP A 84 -3.52 -4.93 2.34
N VAL A 85 -2.52 -4.14 2.76
CA VAL A 85 -2.01 -3.01 1.98
C VAL A 85 -0.49 -3.00 2.02
N ALA A 86 0.12 -3.19 0.86
CA ALA A 86 1.54 -3.03 0.66
C ALA A 86 1.90 -1.56 0.35
N VAL A 87 3.08 -1.14 0.82
CA VAL A 87 3.63 0.21 0.59
C VAL A 87 4.90 0.09 -0.24
N SER A 88 5.03 0.94 -1.26
CA SER A 88 6.26 1.06 -2.03
C SER A 88 6.58 2.52 -2.33
N TYR A 89 7.84 2.80 -2.71
CA TYR A 89 8.39 4.13 -2.89
C TYR A 89 9.09 4.25 -4.24
N SER A 90 9.04 5.44 -4.86
CA SER A 90 9.68 5.70 -6.15
C SER A 90 11.21 5.81 -6.07
N ASN A 91 11.77 6.00 -4.89
CA ASN A 91 13.20 6.20 -4.64
C ASN A 91 13.86 5.01 -3.93
N VAL A 92 13.56 3.81 -4.37
CA VAL A 92 14.23 2.58 -3.90
C VAL A 92 14.90 1.87 -5.08
N ASP A 93 15.99 1.19 -4.80
CA ASP A 93 16.66 0.34 -5.79
C ASP A 93 16.01 -1.06 -5.91
N GLU A 94 16.59 -1.93 -6.74
CA GLU A 94 16.09 -3.30 -6.94
C GLU A 94 16.18 -4.17 -5.65
N ALA A 95 17.04 -3.80 -4.70
CA ALA A 95 17.14 -4.45 -3.40
C ALA A 95 16.16 -3.89 -2.35
N GLY A 96 15.43 -2.81 -2.68
CA GLY A 96 14.51 -2.12 -1.78
C GLY A 96 15.19 -1.09 -0.88
N GLU A 97 16.47 -0.76 -1.12
CA GLU A 97 17.21 0.23 -0.36
C GLU A 97 16.89 1.65 -0.85
N THR A 98 16.79 2.60 0.09
CA THR A 98 16.47 4.00 -0.22
C THR A 98 17.59 4.66 -1.01
N ILE A 99 17.25 5.22 -2.16
CA ILE A 99 18.11 6.08 -2.97
C ILE A 99 17.83 7.55 -2.62
N TRP A 100 18.89 8.34 -2.40
CA TRP A 100 18.77 9.78 -2.23
C TRP A 100 18.30 10.45 -3.52
N THR A 101 17.44 11.46 -3.40
CA THR A 101 16.87 12.19 -4.55
C THR A 101 16.56 13.64 -4.18
N ASN A 102 16.75 14.55 -5.13
CA ASN A 102 16.30 15.94 -5.05
C ASN A 102 14.85 16.14 -5.54
N GLN A 103 14.20 15.05 -5.96
CA GLN A 103 12.80 15.04 -6.41
C GLN A 103 11.84 14.66 -5.29
N ASP A 104 10.55 14.86 -5.53
CA ASP A 104 9.49 14.33 -4.68
C ASP A 104 9.48 12.80 -4.75
N VAL A 105 9.23 12.18 -3.60
CA VAL A 105 9.05 10.72 -3.51
C VAL A 105 7.59 10.37 -3.62
N THR A 106 7.25 9.52 -4.58
CA THR A 106 5.91 8.97 -4.70
C THR A 106 5.77 7.72 -3.84
N VAL A 107 4.83 7.75 -2.92
CA VAL A 107 4.37 6.58 -2.17
C VAL A 107 3.21 5.93 -2.92
N THR A 108 3.28 4.62 -3.09
CA THR A 108 2.22 3.81 -3.70
C THR A 108 1.68 2.84 -2.67
N LEU A 109 0.37 2.88 -2.45
CA LEU A 109 -0.38 1.89 -1.68
C LEU A 109 -1.01 0.89 -2.65
N THR A 110 -0.79 -0.39 -2.43
CA THR A 110 -1.38 -1.48 -3.21
C THR A 110 -2.16 -2.39 -2.28
N ALA A 111 -3.48 -2.36 -2.39
CA ALA A 111 -4.38 -3.20 -1.62
C ALA A 111 -4.64 -4.53 -2.34
N ASN A 112 -4.98 -5.56 -1.58
CA ASN A 112 -5.38 -6.87 -2.10
C ASN A 112 -6.82 -6.92 -2.62
N GLU A 113 -7.61 -5.88 -2.34
CA GLU A 113 -8.99 -5.72 -2.80
C GLU A 113 -9.33 -4.26 -3.14
N PRO A 114 -10.46 -3.98 -3.84
CA PRO A 114 -10.85 -2.63 -4.20
C PRO A 114 -11.09 -1.75 -2.96
N VAL A 115 -10.52 -0.53 -2.97
CA VAL A 115 -10.57 0.43 -1.87
C VAL A 115 -11.29 1.71 -2.27
N GLN A 116 -11.75 2.45 -1.27
CA GLN A 116 -12.37 3.77 -1.43
C GLN A 116 -11.32 4.84 -1.71
N ASP A 117 -11.77 6.00 -2.22
CA ASP A 117 -10.90 7.15 -2.41
C ASP A 117 -10.42 7.72 -1.07
N ILE A 118 -9.16 8.14 -1.03
CA ILE A 118 -8.56 8.78 0.14
C ILE A 118 -8.23 10.23 -0.23
N GLU A 119 -8.65 11.18 0.60
CA GLU A 119 -8.37 12.59 0.37
C GLU A 119 -6.86 12.86 0.25
N GLY A 120 -6.47 13.59 -0.79
CA GLY A 120 -5.08 13.92 -1.09
C GLY A 120 -4.26 12.78 -1.69
N TRP A 121 -4.89 11.66 -2.06
CA TRP A 121 -4.29 10.58 -2.84
C TRP A 121 -4.85 10.55 -4.25
N THR A 122 -4.07 10.08 -5.20
CA THR A 122 -4.46 9.89 -6.60
C THR A 122 -4.74 8.42 -6.86
N ARG A 123 -5.94 8.13 -7.38
CA ARG A 123 -6.32 6.76 -7.80
C ARG A 123 -5.62 6.39 -9.11
N VAL A 124 -4.93 5.29 -9.11
CA VAL A 124 -4.31 4.67 -10.29
C VAL A 124 -5.17 3.51 -10.79
N SER A 125 -5.71 2.69 -9.89
CA SER A 125 -6.67 1.62 -10.17
C SER A 125 -7.60 1.41 -8.96
N ASP A 126 -8.49 0.43 -9.03
CA ASP A 126 -9.40 0.12 -7.91
C ASP A 126 -8.65 -0.33 -6.64
N THR A 127 -7.43 -0.82 -6.78
CA THR A 127 -6.59 -1.31 -5.67
C THR A 127 -5.33 -0.49 -5.43
N VAL A 128 -5.05 0.54 -6.25
CA VAL A 128 -3.77 1.27 -6.20
C VAL A 128 -4.01 2.77 -6.07
N LEU A 129 -3.42 3.35 -5.03
CA LEU A 129 -3.41 4.78 -4.74
C LEU A 129 -1.98 5.29 -4.65
N THR A 130 -1.74 6.53 -5.09
CA THR A 130 -0.41 7.17 -5.02
C THR A 130 -0.49 8.57 -4.42
N LYS A 131 0.61 8.98 -3.76
CA LYS A 131 0.79 10.34 -3.24
C LYS A 131 2.25 10.74 -3.28
N ALA A 132 2.52 11.97 -3.75
CA ALA A 132 3.85 12.55 -3.78
C ALA A 132 4.14 13.31 -2.46
N TYR A 133 5.36 13.19 -1.97
CA TYR A 133 5.88 13.85 -0.78
C TYR A 133 7.14 14.64 -1.11
N SER A 134 7.19 15.88 -0.65
CA SER A 134 8.31 16.80 -0.86
C SER A 134 9.28 16.85 0.32
N GLN A 135 8.98 16.14 1.41
CA GLN A 135 9.74 16.14 2.66
C GLN A 135 9.80 14.75 3.26
N ASN A 136 10.92 14.46 3.93
CA ASN A 136 11.08 13.26 4.74
C ASN A 136 10.14 13.30 5.95
N GLY A 137 9.64 12.13 6.38
CA GLY A 137 8.77 12.04 7.54
C GLY A 137 8.08 10.69 7.66
N THR A 138 7.46 10.45 8.81
CA THR A 138 6.59 9.30 9.05
C THR A 138 5.14 9.75 8.99
N TYR A 139 4.34 9.03 8.26
CA TYR A 139 2.94 9.33 7.94
C TYR A 139 2.06 8.12 8.23
N SER A 140 0.80 8.36 8.52
CA SER A 140 -0.23 7.32 8.64
C SER A 140 -1.41 7.65 7.75
N VAL A 141 -2.10 6.62 7.29
CA VAL A 141 -3.34 6.73 6.54
C VAL A 141 -4.23 5.53 6.85
N THR A 142 -5.53 5.76 6.95
CA THR A 142 -6.51 4.68 7.02
C THR A 142 -7.01 4.36 5.62
N VAL A 143 -6.78 3.13 5.17
CA VAL A 143 -7.33 2.59 3.92
C VAL A 143 -8.64 1.90 4.25
N VAL A 144 -9.68 2.14 3.46
CA VAL A 144 -11.01 1.54 3.62
C VAL A 144 -11.35 0.79 2.35
N SER A 145 -11.67 -0.49 2.45
CA SER A 145 -12.15 -1.28 1.31
C SER A 145 -13.61 -0.95 0.94
N ASN A 146 -14.06 -1.43 -0.22
CA ASN A 146 -15.43 -1.19 -0.66
C ASN A 146 -16.48 -1.94 0.19
N ASP A 147 -16.07 -2.98 0.91
CA ASP A 147 -16.89 -3.70 1.89
C ASP A 147 -16.76 -3.16 3.34
N ASN A 148 -16.11 -1.98 3.50
CA ASN A 148 -15.91 -1.23 4.74
C ASN A 148 -14.93 -1.84 5.75
N GLN A 149 -14.03 -2.73 5.35
CA GLN A 149 -12.89 -3.09 6.18
C GLN A 149 -11.92 -1.90 6.27
N GLN A 150 -11.21 -1.76 7.37
CA GLN A 150 -10.28 -0.65 7.60
C GLN A 150 -8.90 -1.17 7.98
N LYS A 151 -7.88 -0.57 7.37
CA LYS A 151 -6.47 -0.83 7.65
C LYS A 151 -5.74 0.49 7.89
N GLU A 152 -5.18 0.66 9.08
CA GLU A 152 -4.23 1.76 9.31
C GLU A 152 -2.86 1.34 8.79
N VAL A 153 -2.28 2.20 7.93
CA VAL A 153 -0.99 1.99 7.30
C VAL A 153 -0.06 3.13 7.73
N THR A 154 1.03 2.80 8.41
CA THR A 154 2.10 3.73 8.77
C THR A 154 3.31 3.45 7.87
N TYR A 155 3.90 4.51 7.31
CA TYR A 155 5.04 4.43 6.41
C TYR A 155 5.97 5.63 6.58
N THR A 156 7.25 5.46 6.20
CA THR A 156 8.27 6.50 6.33
C THR A 156 8.82 6.87 4.95
N VAL A 157 8.67 8.14 4.59
CA VAL A 157 9.33 8.73 3.43
C VAL A 157 10.72 9.21 3.86
N ALA A 158 11.74 8.78 3.15
CA ALA A 158 13.14 9.10 3.44
C ALA A 158 13.93 9.32 2.15
N GLY A 159 15.13 9.86 2.26
CA GLY A 159 16.04 10.05 1.13
C GLY A 159 15.73 11.27 0.26
N ILE A 160 14.85 12.18 0.69
CA ILE A 160 14.65 13.46 -0.02
C ILE A 160 15.66 14.46 0.52
N ASP A 161 16.52 14.96 -0.37
CA ASP A 161 17.39 16.10 -0.13
C ASP A 161 17.33 17.07 -1.29
N LYS A 162 16.79 18.25 -1.04
CA LYS A 162 16.64 19.35 -2.02
C LYS A 162 17.60 20.51 -1.78
N GLN A 163 18.50 20.35 -0.80
CA GLN A 163 19.51 21.36 -0.51
C GLN A 163 20.76 21.08 -1.34
N ALA A 164 21.21 22.09 -2.06
CA ALA A 164 22.47 21.97 -2.78
C ALA A 164 23.65 22.00 -1.79
N PRO A 165 24.68 21.19 -2.02
CA PRO A 165 25.89 21.20 -1.20
C PRO A 165 26.62 22.54 -1.30
N ASN A 166 27.35 22.90 -0.23
CA ASN A 166 28.12 24.12 -0.16
C ASN A 166 29.60 23.84 -0.42
N VAL A 167 30.22 24.71 -1.22
CA VAL A 167 31.66 24.71 -1.47
C VAL A 167 32.25 26.09 -1.06
N SER A 168 33.38 26.07 -0.37
CA SER A 168 34.10 27.28 -0.04
C SER A 168 35.60 27.13 -0.28
N VAL A 169 36.21 28.10 -0.95
CA VAL A 169 37.65 28.16 -1.22
C VAL A 169 38.34 28.94 -0.10
N LYS A 170 39.47 28.43 0.40
CA LYS A 170 40.33 29.05 1.38
C LYS A 170 41.67 29.44 0.76
N GLY A 171 42.15 30.62 1.07
CA GLY A 171 43.42 31.07 0.51
C GLY A 171 43.66 32.57 0.71
N GLU A 172 44.71 33.08 0.10
CA GLU A 172 45.06 34.50 0.08
C GLU A 172 44.39 35.14 -1.16
N GLY A 173 43.35 35.92 -0.95
CA GLY A 173 42.56 36.54 -2.01
C GLY A 173 41.25 37.09 -1.49
N ASN A 174 40.40 37.53 -2.42
CA ASN A 174 39.09 38.08 -2.13
C ASN A 174 38.08 37.67 -3.21
N GLY A 175 36.89 37.24 -2.75
CA GLY A 175 35.82 36.76 -3.66
C GLY A 175 36.25 35.55 -4.49
N ASP A 176 36.15 35.69 -5.79
CA ASP A 176 36.48 34.64 -6.76
C ASP A 176 37.94 34.65 -7.22
N ARG A 177 38.80 35.55 -6.67
CA ARG A 177 40.17 35.72 -7.07
C ARG A 177 41.15 35.48 -5.91
N PHE A 178 41.86 34.35 -6.02
CA PHE A 178 42.84 33.94 -5.03
C PHE A 178 44.27 34.06 -5.62
N ARG A 179 45.18 34.69 -4.88
CA ARG A 179 46.60 34.66 -5.18
C ARG A 179 47.20 33.28 -4.84
N LYS A 180 46.67 32.67 -3.79
CA LYS A 180 47.09 31.35 -3.35
C LYS A 180 45.88 30.63 -2.74
N ILE A 181 45.49 29.48 -3.27
CA ILE A 181 44.47 28.58 -2.68
C ILE A 181 45.21 27.68 -1.70
N THR A 182 44.69 27.56 -0.48
CA THR A 182 45.23 26.69 0.57
C THR A 182 44.35 25.50 0.89
N GLY A 183 43.11 25.50 0.40
CA GLY A 183 42.18 24.39 0.55
C GLY A 183 40.81 24.70 0.01
N ILE A 184 40.03 23.63 -0.15
CA ILE A 184 38.61 23.69 -0.50
C ILE A 184 37.84 22.95 0.60
N ALA A 185 36.84 23.60 1.17
CA ALA A 185 35.91 22.96 2.10
C ALA A 185 34.59 22.70 1.38
N VAL A 186 34.06 21.50 1.55
CA VAL A 186 32.74 21.10 1.06
C VAL A 186 31.88 20.64 2.24
N HIS A 187 30.60 20.94 2.20
CA HIS A 187 29.66 20.61 3.27
C HIS A 187 28.26 20.40 2.70
N ASP A 188 27.61 19.38 3.23
CA ASP A 188 26.21 19.12 3.05
C ASP A 188 25.64 18.39 4.26
N THR A 189 24.35 18.61 4.61
CA THR A 189 23.71 18.04 5.80
C THR A 189 23.49 16.55 5.69
N GLU A 190 23.22 16.06 4.48
CA GLU A 190 22.98 14.64 4.21
C GLU A 190 24.21 13.93 3.62
N GLY A 191 25.12 14.69 3.04
CA GLY A 191 26.44 14.21 2.65
C GLY A 191 26.85 14.60 1.24
N VAL A 192 28.09 15.05 1.12
CA VAL A 192 28.75 15.31 -0.16
C VAL A 192 29.24 13.98 -0.74
N LYS A 193 28.87 13.69 -1.96
CA LYS A 193 29.31 12.51 -2.73
C LYS A 193 30.69 12.76 -3.33
N GLU A 194 30.82 13.82 -4.09
CA GLU A 194 32.07 14.13 -4.79
C GLU A 194 32.30 15.64 -4.96
N LEU A 195 33.57 16.01 -5.14
CA LEU A 195 34.01 17.31 -5.62
C LEU A 195 34.72 17.11 -6.95
N LYS A 196 34.27 17.82 -7.98
CA LYS A 196 34.94 17.90 -9.27
C LYS A 196 35.57 19.28 -9.41
N VAL A 197 36.90 19.33 -9.58
CA VAL A 197 37.63 20.55 -9.92
C VAL A 197 38.25 20.38 -11.31
N ASN A 198 37.81 21.18 -12.26
CA ASN A 198 38.12 21.01 -13.68
C ASN A 198 37.75 19.59 -14.13
N ASP A 199 38.75 18.77 -14.52
CA ASP A 199 38.55 17.39 -14.97
C ASP A 199 38.84 16.35 -13.86
N THR A 200 39.24 16.81 -12.67
CA THR A 200 39.60 15.93 -11.55
C THR A 200 38.43 15.70 -10.62
N VAL A 201 38.01 14.45 -10.45
CA VAL A 201 36.97 14.03 -9.51
C VAL A 201 37.60 13.50 -8.25
N THR A 202 37.12 13.97 -7.09
CA THR A 202 37.54 13.52 -5.77
C THR A 202 36.32 13.02 -5.02
N GLU A 203 36.28 11.75 -4.68
CA GLU A 203 35.23 11.17 -3.83
C GLU A 203 35.34 11.69 -2.41
N ILE A 204 34.23 12.11 -1.84
CA ILE A 204 34.13 12.74 -0.52
C ILE A 204 33.43 11.80 0.47
N ASN A 205 32.22 11.34 0.15
CA ASN A 205 31.40 10.42 0.94
C ASN A 205 31.29 10.80 2.43
N SER A 206 31.10 12.09 2.71
CA SER A 206 30.99 12.62 4.09
C SER A 206 30.23 13.93 4.12
N LYS A 207 29.64 14.28 5.28
CA LYS A 207 28.90 15.53 5.46
C LYS A 207 29.78 16.79 5.39
N TYR A 208 31.04 16.66 5.72
CA TYR A 208 32.02 17.74 5.66
C TYR A 208 33.41 17.21 5.30
N LYS A 209 34.11 17.92 4.42
CA LYS A 209 35.51 17.63 4.10
C LYS A 209 36.27 18.92 3.83
N TYR A 210 37.47 19.02 4.40
CA TYR A 210 38.44 20.05 4.08
C TYR A 210 39.64 19.42 3.36
N LEU A 211 39.87 19.86 2.12
CA LEU A 211 40.88 19.34 1.21
C LEU A 211 42.01 20.36 1.09
N THR A 212 43.23 19.99 1.44
CA THR A 212 44.43 20.85 1.47
C THR A 212 45.46 20.50 0.40
N ASP A 213 45.40 19.31 -0.18
CA ASP A 213 46.24 18.91 -1.30
C ASP A 213 45.59 19.37 -2.62
N ILE A 214 45.72 20.67 -2.89
CA ILE A 214 45.01 21.37 -3.98
C ILE A 214 45.42 20.88 -5.37
N GLU A 215 46.69 20.46 -5.55
CA GLU A 215 47.20 19.95 -6.84
C GLU A 215 46.54 18.59 -7.12
N LYS A 216 46.44 17.72 -6.12
CA LYS A 216 45.81 16.41 -6.23
C LYS A 216 44.33 16.51 -6.58
N ILE A 217 43.62 17.51 -6.08
CA ILE A 217 42.20 17.74 -6.38
C ILE A 217 41.97 18.49 -7.67
N GLY A 218 43.01 18.82 -8.44
CA GLY A 218 42.90 19.36 -9.79
C GLY A 218 42.95 20.89 -9.89
N VAL A 219 43.30 21.61 -8.83
CA VAL A 219 43.49 23.09 -8.88
C VAL A 219 44.74 23.43 -9.69
N LYS A 220 44.63 24.34 -10.64
CA LYS A 220 45.71 24.80 -11.55
C LYS A 220 45.86 26.29 -11.43
N GLU A 221 46.96 26.82 -12.00
CA GLU A 221 47.12 28.24 -12.21
C GLU A 221 46.11 28.74 -13.24
N GLY A 222 45.48 29.87 -12.97
CA GLY A 222 44.44 30.47 -13.81
C GLY A 222 43.04 30.17 -13.36
N GLU A 223 42.10 30.09 -14.29
CA GLU A 223 40.68 29.82 -14.00
C GLU A 223 40.47 28.36 -13.65
N ASN A 224 39.68 28.14 -12.59
CA ASN A 224 39.26 26.80 -12.13
C ASN A 224 37.75 26.78 -11.93
N THR A 225 37.13 25.68 -12.34
CA THR A 225 35.72 25.40 -12.10
C THR A 225 35.60 24.29 -11.05
N ALA A 226 34.87 24.55 -9.97
CA ALA A 226 34.58 23.57 -8.97
C ALA A 226 33.06 23.26 -8.95
N VAL A 227 32.72 21.98 -9.06
CA VAL A 227 31.35 21.47 -8.93
C VAL A 227 31.35 20.47 -7.77
N VAL A 228 30.42 20.64 -6.85
CA VAL A 228 30.20 19.70 -5.76
C VAL A 228 28.85 19.05 -5.95
N VAL A 229 28.81 17.75 -5.72
CA VAL A 229 27.61 16.91 -5.87
C VAL A 229 27.36 16.19 -4.56
N ASP A 230 26.11 16.20 -4.06
CA ASP A 230 25.66 15.46 -2.91
C ASP A 230 25.19 14.05 -3.25
N GLN A 231 24.59 13.37 -2.28
CA GLN A 231 24.05 12.01 -2.47
C GLN A 231 22.77 12.01 -3.31
N ALA A 232 22.06 13.13 -3.39
CA ALA A 232 20.80 13.28 -4.14
C ALA A 232 20.99 13.74 -5.60
N GLY A 233 22.21 14.20 -5.97
CA GLY A 233 22.63 14.58 -7.32
C GLY A 233 22.51 16.07 -7.59
#